data_d5e7fdfc29b8bc4ef2606b693d44c7e3
#
_entry.id   d5e7fdfc29b8bc4ef2606b693d44c7e3
#
_cell.length_a   1.000
_cell.length_b   1.000
_cell.length_c   1.000
_cell.angle_alpha   90.00
_cell.angle_beta   90.00
_cell.angle_gamma   90.00
#
_symmetry.space_group_name_H-M   'P 1'
#
loop_
_entity.id
_entity.type
_entity.pdbx_description
1 polymer ?
#
loop_
_entity_poly.entity_id
_entity_poly.type
_entity_poly.pdbx_seq_one_letter_code
_entity_poly.pdbx_strand_id
1 'polypeptide(L)'
;MRFVIVGVKKYISDKIALPNGSYDEDQYRTVRDAIADLEDITPVYSLEDDKGIKLKNVEKISILGRQLRNTDVLKNHIVTKTTDIAMERFKVLKQGQNFHALNDTLKSNTYTDVSRTQNTIYLRLNYDEPSGTVVNVRKSMWIHPTLDRAISVREAARLQTFPDSFVFCGTKDKQYQQVGNAVPPIMAKAIAKKIFNVLNKQK
;
A
#
# COMPACT_ATOMS: atom_id res chain seq x y z
N MET A 1 4.20 8.21 -9.34
CA MET A 1 5.51 7.97 -10.00
C MET A 1 6.61 8.14 -8.98
N ARG A 2 7.64 7.29 -8.97
CA ARG A 2 8.85 7.44 -8.14
C ARG A 2 10.05 7.58 -9.05
N PHE A 3 10.93 8.52 -8.76
CA PHE A 3 12.17 8.67 -9.49
C PHE A 3 13.25 7.75 -8.92
N VAL A 4 13.99 7.09 -9.79
CA VAL A 4 15.14 6.25 -9.44
C VAL A 4 16.35 6.76 -10.22
N ILE A 5 17.41 7.10 -9.50
CA ILE A 5 18.68 7.54 -10.09
C ILE A 5 19.76 6.54 -9.67
N VAL A 6 20.47 5.99 -10.64
CA VAL A 6 21.60 5.10 -10.40
C VAL A 6 22.87 5.79 -10.92
N GLY A 7 23.81 6.06 -10.03
CA GLY A 7 25.13 6.60 -10.36
C GLY A 7 26.21 5.53 -10.24
N VAL A 8 27.18 5.54 -11.13
CA VAL A 8 28.37 4.68 -11.09
C VAL A 8 29.63 5.52 -11.05
N LYS A 9 30.69 4.98 -10.44
CA LYS A 9 32.01 5.65 -10.45
C LYS A 9 32.58 5.67 -11.87
N LYS A 10 33.36 6.69 -12.21
CA LYS A 10 33.91 6.89 -13.57
C LYS A 10 34.71 5.72 -14.15
N TYR A 11 35.33 4.91 -13.30
CA TYR A 11 36.10 3.74 -13.73
C TYR A 11 35.26 2.48 -14.03
N ILE A 12 33.94 2.53 -13.75
CA ILE A 12 33.01 1.49 -14.13
C ILE A 12 32.54 1.79 -15.54
N SER A 13 32.97 1.00 -16.51
CA SER A 13 32.67 1.21 -17.94
C SER A 13 31.21 0.96 -18.29
N ASP A 14 30.55 0.02 -17.61
CA ASP A 14 29.20 -0.41 -17.90
C ASP A 14 28.17 0.52 -17.27
N LYS A 15 27.25 1.04 -18.10
CA LYS A 15 26.06 1.76 -17.62
C LYS A 15 25.07 0.78 -17.00
N ILE A 16 24.55 1.13 -15.82
CA ILE A 16 23.49 0.35 -15.18
C ILE A 16 22.15 0.84 -15.74
N ALA A 17 21.57 0.06 -16.64
CA ALA A 17 20.20 0.30 -17.09
C ALA A 17 19.19 -0.11 -16.00
N LEU A 18 18.16 0.70 -15.78
CA LEU A 18 17.05 0.32 -14.91
C LEU A 18 16.31 -0.89 -15.49
N PRO A 19 15.71 -1.75 -14.64
CA PRO A 19 14.90 -2.86 -15.13
C PRO A 19 13.69 -2.33 -15.92
N ASN A 20 13.39 -2.97 -17.03
CA ASN A 20 12.10 -2.77 -17.71
C ASN A 20 10.99 -3.38 -16.86
N GLY A 21 9.75 -2.91 -17.04
CA GLY A 21 8.57 -3.56 -16.48
C GLY A 21 8.47 -5.03 -16.92
N SER A 22 7.91 -5.86 -16.05
CA SER A 22 7.74 -7.31 -16.32
C SER A 22 6.33 -7.66 -16.78
N TYR A 23 5.43 -6.68 -16.82
CA TYR A 23 4.01 -6.86 -17.12
C TYR A 23 3.56 -5.78 -18.08
N ASP A 24 2.70 -6.16 -19.03
CA ASP A 24 1.93 -5.25 -19.85
C ASP A 24 0.73 -4.71 -19.05
N GLU A 25 0.04 -3.68 -19.55
CA GLU A 25 -1.01 -2.99 -18.78
C GLU A 25 -2.16 -3.90 -18.36
N ASP A 26 -2.52 -4.87 -19.17
CA ASP A 26 -3.54 -5.90 -18.89
C ASP A 26 -3.12 -6.93 -17.83
N GLN A 27 -1.84 -6.96 -17.48
CA GLN A 27 -1.23 -7.90 -16.52
C GLN A 27 -0.80 -7.23 -15.23
N TYR A 28 -1.04 -5.93 -15.07
CA TYR A 28 -0.65 -5.22 -13.85
C TYR A 28 -1.28 -5.85 -12.61
N ARG A 29 -0.48 -5.94 -11.55
CA ARG A 29 -0.96 -6.41 -10.25
C ARG A 29 -1.91 -5.38 -9.67
N THR A 30 -3.06 -5.85 -9.24
CA THR A 30 -4.15 -5.00 -8.73
C THR A 30 -4.15 -4.93 -7.20
N VAL A 31 -4.97 -4.04 -6.67
CA VAL A 31 -5.26 -3.98 -5.23
C VAL A 31 -5.80 -5.32 -4.74
N ARG A 32 -6.67 -5.98 -5.51
CA ARG A 32 -7.21 -7.31 -5.22
C ARG A 32 -6.10 -8.35 -5.03
N ASP A 33 -5.11 -8.36 -5.92
CA ASP A 33 -3.97 -9.28 -5.83
C ASP A 33 -3.19 -9.13 -4.52
N ALA A 34 -3.15 -7.93 -3.97
CA ALA A 34 -2.34 -7.64 -2.79
C ALA A 34 -3.06 -7.89 -1.47
N ILE A 35 -4.38 -7.60 -1.38
CA ILE A 35 -5.06 -7.53 -0.08
C ILE A 35 -6.38 -8.32 0.03
N ALA A 36 -6.91 -8.92 -1.04
CA ALA A 36 -8.22 -9.57 -0.97
C ALA A 36 -8.25 -10.75 0.02
N ASP A 37 -7.17 -11.46 0.22
CA ASP A 37 -7.07 -12.55 1.18
C ASP A 37 -7.05 -12.09 2.65
N LEU A 38 -7.04 -10.78 2.89
CA LEU A 38 -7.15 -10.18 4.22
C LEU A 38 -8.56 -9.63 4.52
N GLU A 39 -9.49 -9.65 3.56
CA GLU A 39 -10.80 -9.00 3.67
C GLU A 39 -11.61 -9.52 4.87
N ASP A 40 -11.58 -10.82 5.11
CA ASP A 40 -12.30 -11.47 6.23
C ASP A 40 -11.57 -11.37 7.57
N ILE A 41 -10.39 -10.71 7.60
CA ILE A 41 -9.62 -10.54 8.83
C ILE A 41 -9.91 -9.16 9.41
N THR A 42 -10.55 -9.14 10.59
CA THR A 42 -10.86 -7.88 11.27
C THR A 42 -9.59 -7.23 11.82
N PRO A 43 -9.26 -5.99 11.42
CA PRO A 43 -8.12 -5.28 11.97
C PRO A 43 -8.37 -4.83 13.41
N VAL A 44 -7.28 -4.66 14.18
CA VAL A 44 -7.32 -4.12 15.52
C VAL A 44 -7.17 -2.58 15.51
N TYR A 45 -7.48 -1.92 16.64
CA TYR A 45 -7.45 -0.47 16.75
C TYR A 45 -6.29 0.07 17.61
N SER A 46 -5.74 -0.77 18.49
CA SER A 46 -4.62 -0.41 19.37
C SER A 46 -3.38 -1.24 19.08
N LEU A 47 -2.20 -0.73 19.48
CA LEU A 47 -0.94 -1.47 19.37
C LEU A 47 -0.89 -2.64 20.37
N GLU A 48 -1.56 -2.50 21.51
CA GLU A 48 -1.63 -3.53 22.55
C GLU A 48 -2.38 -4.77 22.07
N ASP A 49 -3.35 -4.57 21.16
CA ASP A 49 -4.15 -5.64 20.57
C ASP A 49 -3.45 -6.31 19.38
N ASP A 50 -2.41 -5.68 18.80
CA ASP A 50 -1.65 -6.23 17.66
C ASP A 50 -0.67 -7.33 18.10
N LYS A 51 -1.19 -8.33 18.81
CA LYS A 51 -0.43 -9.51 19.27
C LYS A 51 -0.09 -10.48 18.14
N GLY A 52 -0.69 -10.28 16.98
CA GLY A 52 -0.59 -11.14 15.81
C GLY A 52 -1.84 -12.01 15.64
N ILE A 53 -2.31 -12.09 14.41
CA ILE A 53 -3.48 -12.87 14.03
C ILE A 53 -3.00 -14.12 13.29
N LYS A 54 -3.35 -15.30 13.80
CA LYS A 54 -3.03 -16.58 13.12
C LYS A 54 -3.80 -16.65 11.80
N LEU A 55 -3.06 -16.76 10.71
CA LEU A 55 -3.62 -16.85 9.37
C LEU A 55 -4.18 -18.24 9.11
N LYS A 56 -5.39 -18.29 8.58
CA LYS A 56 -6.02 -19.54 8.12
C LYS A 56 -5.62 -19.81 6.67
N ASN A 57 -5.66 -21.06 6.24
CA ASN A 57 -5.49 -21.37 4.83
C ASN A 57 -6.60 -20.73 4.00
N VAL A 58 -6.23 -20.16 2.85
CA VAL A 58 -7.14 -19.54 1.88
C VAL A 58 -7.03 -20.34 0.59
N GLU A 59 -8.16 -20.87 0.11
CA GLU A 59 -8.19 -21.69 -1.11
C GLU A 59 -7.88 -20.88 -2.36
N LYS A 60 -8.40 -19.65 -2.43
CA LYS A 60 -8.21 -18.75 -3.58
C LYS A 60 -7.37 -17.54 -3.17
N ILE A 61 -6.09 -17.58 -3.48
CA ILE A 61 -5.15 -16.48 -3.25
C ILE A 61 -4.39 -16.17 -4.55
N SER A 62 -4.21 -14.90 -4.86
CA SER A 62 -3.44 -14.46 -6.03
C SER A 62 -1.97 -14.89 -5.94
N ILE A 63 -1.25 -14.86 -7.06
CA ILE A 63 0.20 -15.11 -7.07
C ILE A 63 0.92 -14.10 -6.19
N LEU A 64 0.56 -12.82 -6.25
CA LEU A 64 1.15 -11.78 -5.40
C LEU A 64 0.80 -12.01 -3.94
N GLY A 65 -0.48 -12.25 -3.61
CA GLY A 65 -0.92 -12.54 -2.26
C GLY A 65 -0.17 -13.71 -1.64
N ARG A 66 0.04 -14.81 -2.39
CA ARG A 66 0.83 -15.97 -1.96
C ARG A 66 2.30 -15.63 -1.70
N GLN A 67 2.88 -14.78 -2.53
CA GLN A 67 4.27 -14.32 -2.35
C GLN A 67 4.42 -13.43 -1.10
N LEU A 68 3.42 -12.59 -0.80
CA LEU A 68 3.46 -11.69 0.34
C LEU A 68 3.15 -12.41 1.66
N ARG A 69 2.28 -13.42 1.61
CA ARG A 69 1.85 -14.23 2.76
C ARG A 69 2.89 -15.30 3.12
N ASN A 70 4.02 -14.87 3.65
CA ASN A 70 5.18 -15.72 3.94
C ASN A 70 5.37 -16.00 5.45
N THR A 71 4.30 -15.89 6.23
CA THR A 71 4.25 -16.21 7.67
C THR A 71 2.87 -16.68 8.05
N ASP A 72 2.77 -17.45 9.13
CA ASP A 72 1.50 -17.92 9.68
C ASP A 72 0.83 -16.92 10.64
N VAL A 73 1.53 -15.84 10.98
CA VAL A 73 1.06 -14.82 11.92
C VAL A 73 1.12 -13.44 11.29
N LEU A 74 -0.05 -12.84 11.10
CA LEU A 74 -0.20 -11.47 10.57
C LEU A 74 -0.02 -10.46 11.69
N LYS A 75 0.90 -9.50 11.50
CA LYS A 75 1.07 -8.32 12.36
C LYS A 75 0.86 -7.04 11.58
N ASN A 76 0.69 -5.94 12.31
CA ASN A 76 0.40 -4.62 11.76
C ASN A 76 -0.95 -4.53 11.02
N HIS A 77 -1.86 -5.48 11.25
CA HIS A 77 -3.23 -5.37 10.74
C HIS A 77 -4.06 -4.47 11.65
N ILE A 78 -3.62 -3.22 11.74
CA ILE A 78 -4.12 -2.19 12.66
C ILE A 78 -4.63 -0.99 11.88
N VAL A 79 -5.78 -0.44 12.29
CA VAL A 79 -6.42 0.74 11.69
C VAL A 79 -6.64 1.83 12.73
N THR A 80 -6.93 3.04 12.27
CA THR A 80 -7.44 4.10 13.15
C THR A 80 -8.95 3.96 13.28
N LYS A 81 -9.47 4.12 14.50
CA LYS A 81 -10.92 4.17 14.74
C LYS A 81 -11.51 5.33 13.92
N THR A 82 -12.46 5.01 13.07
CA THR A 82 -13.12 5.97 12.20
C THR A 82 -14.15 6.77 13.00
N THR A 83 -14.18 8.10 12.84
CA THR A 83 -15.24 8.95 13.41
C THR A 83 -16.55 8.79 12.64
N ASP A 84 -17.67 9.14 13.25
CA ASP A 84 -18.99 8.98 12.63
C ASP A 84 -19.08 9.74 11.30
N ILE A 85 -18.60 10.99 11.25
CA ILE A 85 -18.55 11.79 10.01
C ILE A 85 -17.71 11.12 8.93
N ALA A 86 -16.55 10.55 9.29
CA ALA A 86 -15.72 9.85 8.33
C ALA A 86 -16.38 8.56 7.86
N MET A 87 -17.13 7.89 8.75
CA MET A 87 -17.90 6.70 8.40
C MET A 87 -19.02 7.02 7.40
N GLU A 88 -19.74 8.12 7.57
CA GLU A 88 -20.75 8.58 6.62
C GLU A 88 -20.15 8.84 5.23
N ARG A 89 -18.96 9.46 5.18
CA ARG A 89 -18.22 9.66 3.92
C ARG A 89 -17.82 8.35 3.29
N PHE A 90 -17.36 7.38 4.09
CA PHE A 90 -16.98 6.06 3.57
C PHE A 90 -18.16 5.37 2.91
N LYS A 91 -19.32 5.33 3.55
CA LYS A 91 -20.52 4.63 3.05
C LYS A 91 -21.00 5.08 1.67
N VAL A 92 -20.80 6.34 1.31
CA VAL A 92 -21.30 6.90 0.05
C VAL A 92 -20.30 6.83 -1.11
N LEU A 93 -19.01 6.69 -0.80
CA LEU A 93 -17.97 6.63 -1.83
C LEU A 93 -17.91 5.22 -2.45
N LYS A 94 -17.96 5.14 -3.77
CA LYS A 94 -17.77 3.91 -4.53
C LYS A 94 -16.29 3.67 -4.84
N GLN A 95 -15.92 2.47 -5.26
CA GLN A 95 -14.55 2.17 -5.69
C GLN A 95 -14.06 3.17 -6.74
N GLY A 96 -12.82 3.64 -6.61
CA GLY A 96 -12.22 4.67 -7.45
C GLY A 96 -12.63 6.11 -7.12
N GLN A 97 -13.67 6.32 -6.30
CA GLN A 97 -14.10 7.65 -5.89
C GLN A 97 -13.29 8.16 -4.68
N ASN A 98 -13.24 9.49 -4.55
CA ASN A 98 -12.51 10.19 -3.52
C ASN A 98 -13.33 11.36 -2.96
N PHE A 99 -12.72 12.20 -2.13
CA PHE A 99 -13.34 13.35 -1.48
C PHE A 99 -14.15 14.26 -2.44
N HIS A 100 -13.72 14.41 -3.69
CA HIS A 100 -14.38 15.28 -4.67
C HIS A 100 -15.76 14.75 -5.09
N ALA A 101 -16.00 13.45 -4.99
CA ALA A 101 -17.29 12.82 -5.30
C ALA A 101 -18.36 12.99 -4.19
N LEU A 102 -17.97 13.49 -3.00
CA LEU A 102 -18.91 13.77 -1.92
C LEU A 102 -19.79 14.95 -2.26
N ASN A 103 -21.01 14.98 -1.71
CA ASN A 103 -21.88 16.16 -1.76
C ASN A 103 -21.37 17.28 -0.81
N ASP A 104 -21.93 18.48 -0.95
CA ASP A 104 -21.48 19.66 -0.19
C ASP A 104 -21.66 19.50 1.31
N THR A 105 -22.71 18.80 1.76
CA THR A 105 -22.95 18.53 3.18
C THR A 105 -21.80 17.69 3.78
N LEU A 106 -21.39 16.65 3.09
CA LEU A 106 -20.29 15.79 3.54
C LEU A 106 -18.89 16.41 3.34
N LYS A 107 -18.76 17.42 2.47
CA LYS A 107 -17.54 18.23 2.31
C LYS A 107 -17.40 19.30 3.36
N SER A 108 -18.51 19.75 3.97
CA SER A 108 -18.51 20.86 4.91
C SER A 108 -17.57 20.64 6.10
N ASN A 109 -17.01 21.73 6.62
CA ASN A 109 -16.14 21.76 7.81
C ASN A 109 -14.90 20.83 7.75
N THR A 110 -14.40 20.51 6.55
CA THR A 110 -13.26 19.61 6.38
C THR A 110 -11.98 20.36 6.02
N TYR A 111 -12.05 21.20 4.99
CA TYR A 111 -10.92 21.95 4.43
C TYR A 111 -11.34 23.38 4.13
N THR A 112 -10.43 24.33 4.36
CA THR A 112 -10.67 25.76 4.07
C THR A 112 -10.91 25.98 2.57
N ASP A 113 -10.21 25.24 1.71
CA ASP A 113 -10.38 25.28 0.26
C ASP A 113 -10.49 23.85 -0.29
N VAL A 114 -11.72 23.47 -0.58
CA VAL A 114 -12.06 22.14 -1.11
C VAL A 114 -11.43 21.90 -2.48
N SER A 115 -11.29 22.95 -3.32
CA SER A 115 -10.75 22.82 -4.68
C SER A 115 -9.28 22.40 -4.71
N ARG A 116 -8.53 22.70 -3.64
CA ARG A 116 -7.10 22.36 -3.47
C ARG A 116 -6.88 21.00 -2.82
N THR A 117 -7.93 20.27 -2.52
CA THR A 117 -7.83 18.94 -1.90
C THR A 117 -7.26 17.93 -2.90
N GLN A 118 -6.27 17.17 -2.47
CA GLN A 118 -5.64 16.14 -3.32
C GLN A 118 -6.61 15.00 -3.62
N ASN A 119 -6.54 14.45 -4.83
CA ASN A 119 -7.35 13.29 -5.27
C ASN A 119 -7.13 12.01 -4.46
N THR A 120 -6.10 11.96 -3.63
CA THR A 120 -5.83 10.84 -2.73
C THR A 120 -6.60 10.89 -1.42
N ILE A 121 -7.27 12.03 -1.12
CA ILE A 121 -8.03 12.19 0.13
C ILE A 121 -9.34 11.43 0.04
N TYR A 122 -9.64 10.61 1.07
CA TYR A 122 -10.81 9.74 1.11
C TYR A 122 -10.94 8.84 -0.14
N LEU A 123 -9.82 8.43 -0.73
CA LEU A 123 -9.83 7.54 -1.89
C LEU A 123 -10.28 6.14 -1.47
N ARG A 124 -11.45 5.71 -1.96
CA ARG A 124 -11.80 4.29 -1.90
C ARG A 124 -11.06 3.57 -3.02
N LEU A 125 -10.21 2.65 -2.64
CA LEU A 125 -9.41 1.88 -3.60
C LEU A 125 -10.34 1.08 -4.54
N ASN A 126 -9.88 0.87 -5.78
CA ASN A 126 -10.54 -0.03 -6.71
C ASN A 126 -9.80 -1.38 -6.69
N TYR A 127 -10.54 -2.48 -6.47
CA TYR A 127 -9.95 -3.81 -6.41
C TYR A 127 -9.28 -4.23 -7.72
N ASP A 128 -9.86 -3.83 -8.84
CA ASP A 128 -9.46 -4.32 -10.17
C ASP A 128 -8.45 -3.39 -10.87
N GLU A 129 -7.94 -2.41 -10.14
CA GLU A 129 -6.92 -1.48 -10.63
C GLU A 129 -5.62 -1.58 -9.81
N PRO A 130 -4.48 -1.21 -10.41
CA PRO A 130 -3.24 -1.01 -9.67
C PRO A 130 -3.40 0.08 -8.59
N SER A 131 -2.78 -0.13 -7.45
CA SER A 131 -2.73 0.92 -6.43
C SER A 131 -1.95 2.13 -6.94
N GLY A 132 -2.44 3.32 -6.63
CA GLY A 132 -1.66 4.55 -6.75
C GLY A 132 -0.39 4.51 -5.87
N THR A 133 0.43 5.57 -5.96
CA THR A 133 1.61 5.71 -5.08
C THR A 133 1.17 5.76 -3.61
N VAL A 134 1.53 4.73 -2.86
CA VAL A 134 1.27 4.68 -1.41
C VAL A 134 2.10 5.75 -0.73
N VAL A 135 1.41 6.67 -0.07
CA VAL A 135 1.97 7.73 0.78
C VAL A 135 1.57 7.46 2.23
N ASN A 136 1.54 8.47 3.10
CA ASN A 136 0.95 8.27 4.42
C ASN A 136 -0.58 8.14 4.30
N VAL A 137 -1.04 6.93 4.01
CA VAL A 137 -2.46 6.61 3.76
C VAL A 137 -3.38 6.87 4.95
N ARG A 138 -2.84 6.97 6.17
CA ARG A 138 -3.61 7.39 7.34
C ARG A 138 -4.02 8.85 7.22
N LYS A 139 -3.12 9.73 6.80
CA LYS A 139 -3.43 11.16 6.63
C LYS A 139 -4.41 11.41 5.48
N SER A 140 -4.30 10.63 4.41
CA SER A 140 -5.20 10.71 3.25
C SER A 140 -6.48 9.87 3.41
N MET A 141 -6.59 9.08 4.48
CA MET A 141 -7.76 8.27 4.81
C MET A 141 -8.20 7.36 3.63
N TRP A 142 -7.27 6.57 3.09
CA TRP A 142 -7.59 5.59 2.07
C TRP A 142 -8.55 4.54 2.60
N ILE A 143 -9.60 4.27 1.82
CA ILE A 143 -10.71 3.41 2.20
C ILE A 143 -10.53 2.04 1.55
N HIS A 144 -10.84 0.98 2.29
CA HIS A 144 -10.87 -0.39 1.75
C HIS A 144 -11.86 -0.49 0.58
N PRO A 145 -11.56 -1.29 -0.47
CA PRO A 145 -12.42 -1.35 -1.66
C PRO A 145 -13.89 -1.68 -1.37
N THR A 146 -14.15 -2.62 -0.48
CA THR A 146 -15.49 -3.17 -0.17
C THR A 146 -15.99 -2.88 1.24
N LEU A 147 -15.09 -2.58 2.18
CA LEU A 147 -15.42 -2.36 3.58
C LEU A 147 -15.41 -0.88 3.93
N ASP A 148 -16.35 -0.43 4.76
CA ASP A 148 -16.44 0.96 5.21
C ASP A 148 -15.45 1.24 6.34
N ARG A 149 -14.17 1.06 6.08
CA ARG A 149 -13.06 1.33 6.97
C ARG A 149 -11.82 1.84 6.22
N ALA A 150 -10.95 2.51 6.92
CA ALA A 150 -9.63 2.79 6.38
C ALA A 150 -8.85 1.48 6.15
N ILE A 151 -7.89 1.50 5.22
CA ILE A 151 -6.95 0.38 5.08
C ILE A 151 -6.00 0.33 6.27
N SER A 152 -5.62 -0.89 6.66
CA SER A 152 -4.67 -1.12 7.75
C SER A 152 -3.23 -0.81 7.34
N VAL A 153 -2.32 -0.73 8.32
CA VAL A 153 -0.88 -0.65 8.06
C VAL A 153 -0.43 -1.85 7.20
N ARG A 154 -0.91 -3.06 7.49
CA ARG A 154 -0.56 -4.27 6.73
C ARG A 154 -1.07 -4.23 5.30
N GLU A 155 -2.30 -3.80 5.08
CA GLU A 155 -2.84 -3.65 3.73
C GLU A 155 -2.04 -2.61 2.93
N ALA A 156 -1.73 -1.45 3.52
CA ALA A 156 -0.86 -0.45 2.90
C ALA A 156 0.54 -1.00 2.60
N ALA A 157 1.11 -1.80 3.51
CA ALA A 157 2.41 -2.45 3.32
C ALA A 157 2.38 -3.46 2.15
N ARG A 158 1.31 -4.26 2.02
CA ARG A 158 1.15 -5.19 0.90
C ARG A 158 0.98 -4.49 -0.44
N LEU A 159 0.30 -3.34 -0.49
CA LEU A 159 0.25 -2.48 -1.68
C LEU A 159 1.65 -1.97 -2.09
N GLN A 160 2.55 -1.84 -1.12
CA GLN A 160 3.97 -1.55 -1.34
C GLN A 160 4.82 -2.82 -1.53
N THR A 161 4.21 -3.99 -1.66
CA THR A 161 4.87 -5.30 -1.82
C THR A 161 5.75 -5.75 -0.65
N PHE A 162 5.49 -5.29 0.56
CA PHE A 162 6.15 -5.83 1.77
C PHE A 162 5.58 -7.21 2.11
N PRO A 163 6.44 -8.20 2.41
CA PRO A 163 5.98 -9.49 2.89
C PRO A 163 5.43 -9.38 4.32
N ASP A 164 4.53 -10.30 4.69
CA ASP A 164 3.88 -10.28 6.00
C ASP A 164 4.84 -10.54 7.17
N SER A 165 5.95 -11.22 6.91
CA SER A 165 7.02 -11.41 7.89
C SER A 165 7.75 -10.11 8.27
N PHE A 166 7.64 -9.05 7.46
CA PHE A 166 8.22 -7.76 7.79
C PHE A 166 7.31 -7.01 8.77
N VAL A 167 7.78 -6.78 9.99
CA VAL A 167 7.03 -6.10 11.05
C VAL A 167 7.48 -4.64 11.20
N PHE A 168 6.52 -3.72 11.07
CA PHE A 168 6.74 -2.31 11.32
C PHE A 168 6.63 -2.02 12.83
N CYS A 169 7.54 -1.21 13.36
CA CYS A 169 7.61 -0.90 14.78
C CYS A 169 7.31 0.58 15.09
N GLY A 170 7.07 0.89 16.36
CA GLY A 170 6.75 2.23 16.84
C GLY A 170 5.26 2.52 16.85
N THR A 171 4.89 3.79 17.02
CA THR A 171 3.49 4.20 17.05
C THR A 171 2.79 3.92 15.72
N LYS A 172 1.48 3.76 15.74
CA LYS A 172 0.67 3.53 14.53
C LYS A 172 0.95 4.55 13.42
N ASP A 173 1.09 5.82 13.77
CA ASP A 173 1.47 6.88 12.82
C ASP A 173 2.83 6.66 12.18
N LYS A 174 3.80 6.24 12.98
CA LYS A 174 5.15 5.94 12.50
C LYS A 174 5.16 4.73 11.58
N GLN A 175 4.36 3.71 11.88
CA GLN A 175 4.22 2.54 11.01
C GLN A 175 3.67 2.92 9.63
N TYR A 176 2.57 3.69 9.56
CA TYR A 176 2.05 4.21 8.29
C TYR A 176 3.06 5.09 7.54
N GLN A 177 3.81 5.92 8.27
CA GLN A 177 4.85 6.77 7.68
C GLN A 177 5.99 5.95 7.09
N GLN A 178 6.42 4.89 7.79
CA GLN A 178 7.45 3.97 7.30
C GLN A 178 7.01 3.32 5.98
N VAL A 179 5.77 2.81 5.93
CA VAL A 179 5.20 2.25 4.69
C VAL A 179 5.22 3.27 3.57
N GLY A 180 4.73 4.50 3.81
CA GLY A 180 4.65 5.55 2.78
C GLY A 180 6.02 6.01 2.27
N ASN A 181 7.05 6.03 3.12
CA ASN A 181 8.40 6.45 2.77
C ASN A 181 9.23 5.35 2.10
N ALA A 182 8.77 4.11 2.15
CA ALA A 182 9.54 2.96 1.70
C ALA A 182 9.64 2.88 0.16
N VAL A 183 10.68 2.23 -0.31
CA VAL A 183 10.78 1.71 -1.68
C VAL A 183 10.15 0.31 -1.69
N PRO A 184 9.24 -0.01 -2.64
CA PRO A 184 8.63 -1.33 -2.71
C PRO A 184 9.67 -2.44 -2.82
N PRO A 185 9.67 -3.47 -1.96
CA PRO A 185 10.71 -4.51 -1.92
C PRO A 185 10.91 -5.23 -3.25
N ILE A 186 9.83 -5.54 -3.99
CA ILE A 186 9.94 -6.19 -5.30
C ILE A 186 10.66 -5.29 -6.30
N MET A 187 10.36 -4.00 -6.32
CA MET A 187 11.04 -3.01 -7.16
C MET A 187 12.51 -2.87 -6.76
N ALA A 188 12.79 -2.75 -5.46
CA ALA A 188 14.16 -2.65 -4.95
C ALA A 188 14.99 -3.88 -5.33
N LYS A 189 14.42 -5.09 -5.23
CA LYS A 189 15.06 -6.34 -5.65
C LYS A 189 15.40 -6.34 -7.14
N ALA A 190 14.51 -5.87 -8.00
CA ALA A 190 14.74 -5.79 -9.43
C ALA A 190 15.90 -4.84 -9.77
N ILE A 191 15.96 -3.69 -9.14
CA ILE A 191 17.05 -2.69 -9.30
C ILE A 191 18.37 -3.28 -8.78
N ALA A 192 18.37 -3.83 -7.56
CA ALA A 192 19.55 -4.43 -6.95
C ALA A 192 20.15 -5.56 -7.82
N LYS A 193 19.30 -6.38 -8.45
CA LYS A 193 19.75 -7.43 -9.38
C LYS A 193 20.49 -6.85 -10.59
N LYS A 194 20.04 -5.73 -11.14
CA LYS A 194 20.75 -5.06 -12.26
C LYS A 194 22.10 -4.52 -11.82
N ILE A 195 22.19 -3.90 -10.66
CA ILE A 195 23.43 -3.38 -10.08
C ILE A 195 24.41 -4.56 -9.84
N PHE A 196 23.95 -5.62 -9.18
CA PHE A 196 24.75 -6.79 -8.88
C PHE A 196 25.34 -7.46 -10.13
N ASN A 197 24.54 -7.59 -11.20
CA ASN A 197 25.00 -8.19 -12.46
C ASN A 197 26.11 -7.38 -13.14
N VAL A 198 26.09 -6.06 -13.03
CA VAL A 198 27.15 -5.18 -13.60
C VAL A 198 28.43 -5.32 -12.75
N LEU A 199 28.31 -5.28 -11.43
CA LEU A 199 29.46 -5.37 -10.53
C LEU A 199 30.18 -6.72 -10.62
N ASN A 200 29.45 -7.83 -10.84
CA ASN A 200 30.06 -9.16 -10.97
C ASN A 200 30.75 -9.42 -12.31
N LYS A 201 30.44 -8.64 -13.36
CA LYS A 201 31.16 -8.73 -14.65
C LYS A 201 32.53 -8.09 -14.62
N GLN A 202 32.83 -7.31 -13.58
CA GLN A 202 34.08 -6.58 -13.41
C GLN A 202 35.09 -7.31 -12.50
N LYS A 203 34.74 -8.49 -12.00
CA LYS A 203 35.64 -9.44 -11.32
C LYS A 203 36.16 -10.45 -12.32
#